data_6be3406ac4e1d3af831709c14d54e481
#
_entry.id   6be3406ac4e1d3af831709c14d54e481
#
_cell.length_a   1.000
_cell.length_b   1.000
_cell.length_c   1.000
_cell.angle_alpha   90.00
_cell.angle_beta   90.00
_cell.angle_gamma   90.00
#
_symmetry.space_group_name_H-M   'P 1'
#
loop_
_entity.id
_entity.type
_entity.pdbx_description
1 polymer ?
#
loop_
_entity_poly.entity_id
_entity_poly.type
_entity_poly.pdbx_seq_one_letter_code
_entity_poly.pdbx_strand_id
1 'polypeptide(L)'
;NEFYRPGQRLKVFVLKVEDTPKGPAVFLSRAYPKLISKLFELEVPEVSSGAVVIKSVAREAGSRSKIAVASTVDGVDPIGSMVGQRGTRVTAVINELGGEKIDIIEWAEDPEKYLANSLSPAKVVEVRIQPRNKALVVVPEDQLSLAIGKNGQNVRLAAKLTGWKIDVRSPENVDEKGIGKSEKEEGGEVEKKEAKKPAQGGSAS
;
A
#
# COMPACT_ATOMS: atom_id res chain seq x y z
N ASN A 1 -6.32 -5.08 -14.68
CA ASN A 1 -7.24 -6.18 -14.98
C ASN A 1 -6.46 -7.27 -15.68
N GLU A 2 -6.45 -8.49 -15.12
CA GLU A 2 -5.87 -9.66 -15.77
C GLU A 2 -6.87 -10.25 -16.78
N PHE A 3 -6.35 -10.67 -17.94
CA PHE A 3 -7.16 -11.39 -18.93
C PHE A 3 -6.80 -12.89 -18.86
N TYR A 4 -7.81 -13.74 -18.73
CA TYR A 4 -7.64 -15.18 -18.66
C TYR A 4 -8.08 -15.84 -19.96
N ARG A 5 -7.24 -16.73 -20.47
CA ARG A 5 -7.54 -17.49 -21.70
C ARG A 5 -7.96 -18.92 -21.33
N PRO A 6 -8.94 -19.51 -22.02
CA PRO A 6 -9.23 -20.95 -21.86
C PRO A 6 -7.98 -21.80 -22.05
N GLY A 7 -7.77 -22.75 -21.11
CA GLY A 7 -6.57 -23.61 -21.13
C GLY A 7 -5.34 -23.02 -20.42
N GLN A 8 -5.37 -21.75 -20.01
CA GLN A 8 -4.29 -21.14 -19.23
C GLN A 8 -4.28 -21.69 -17.80
N ARG A 9 -3.08 -22.08 -17.31
CA ARG A 9 -2.88 -22.43 -15.90
C ARG A 9 -2.52 -21.18 -15.12
N LEU A 10 -3.16 -21.00 -13.95
CA LEU A 10 -2.98 -19.84 -13.08
C LEU A 10 -2.75 -20.32 -11.65
N LYS A 11 -1.82 -19.67 -10.94
CA LYS A 11 -1.71 -19.80 -9.50
C LYS A 11 -2.77 -18.92 -8.84
N VAL A 12 -3.56 -19.46 -7.94
CA VAL A 12 -4.65 -18.76 -7.26
C VAL A 12 -4.56 -18.97 -5.76
N PHE A 13 -5.06 -18.01 -5.00
CA PHE A 13 -5.18 -18.15 -3.54
C PHE A 13 -6.55 -18.70 -3.19
N VAL A 14 -6.59 -19.78 -2.40
CA VAL A 14 -7.84 -20.34 -1.87
C VAL A 14 -8.26 -19.47 -0.68
N LEU A 15 -9.37 -18.72 -0.84
CA LEU A 15 -9.90 -17.87 0.22
C LEU A 15 -10.60 -18.70 1.31
N LYS A 16 -11.46 -19.60 0.88
CA LYS A 16 -12.24 -20.47 1.74
C LYS A 16 -12.80 -21.67 0.96
N VAL A 17 -13.17 -22.71 1.69
CA VAL A 17 -13.94 -23.85 1.21
C VAL A 17 -15.19 -23.91 2.08
N GLU A 18 -16.35 -24.02 1.48
CA GLU A 18 -17.64 -24.12 2.17
C GLU A 18 -18.40 -25.35 1.67
N ASP A 19 -19.00 -26.09 2.59
CA ASP A 19 -19.90 -27.18 2.24
C ASP A 19 -21.27 -26.59 1.85
N THR A 20 -21.74 -26.94 0.66
CA THR A 20 -23.04 -26.55 0.16
C THR A 20 -23.89 -27.80 -0.14
N PRO A 21 -25.22 -27.69 -0.24
CA PRO A 21 -26.08 -28.82 -0.60
C PRO A 21 -25.71 -29.47 -1.94
N LYS A 22 -24.95 -28.78 -2.79
CA LYS A 22 -24.47 -29.28 -4.10
C LYS A 22 -23.04 -29.80 -4.05
N GLY A 23 -22.43 -29.90 -2.86
CA GLY A 23 -21.03 -30.27 -2.64
C GLY A 23 -20.15 -29.09 -2.22
N PRO A 24 -18.83 -29.28 -2.00
CA PRO A 24 -17.92 -28.27 -1.55
C PRO A 24 -17.73 -27.17 -2.61
N ALA A 25 -17.91 -25.91 -2.18
CA ALA A 25 -17.64 -24.74 -2.99
C ALA A 25 -16.27 -24.14 -2.60
N VAL A 26 -15.37 -23.99 -3.57
CA VAL A 26 -14.02 -23.43 -3.37
C VAL A 26 -13.99 -21.99 -3.90
N PHE A 27 -13.69 -21.03 -3.03
CA PHE A 27 -13.57 -19.62 -3.39
C PHE A 27 -12.11 -19.27 -3.62
N LEU A 28 -11.82 -18.77 -4.81
CA LEU A 28 -10.45 -18.46 -5.28
C LEU A 28 -10.30 -16.96 -5.49
N SER A 29 -9.08 -16.45 -5.29
CA SER A 29 -8.75 -15.05 -5.55
C SER A 29 -7.35 -14.89 -6.09
N ARG A 30 -7.20 -13.96 -7.05
CA ARG A 30 -5.89 -13.45 -7.48
C ARG A 30 -5.62 -12.04 -6.95
N ALA A 31 -6.65 -11.35 -6.45
CA ALA A 31 -6.52 -10.01 -5.88
C ALA A 31 -6.12 -10.00 -4.39
N TYR A 32 -6.20 -11.14 -3.71
CA TYR A 32 -5.91 -11.20 -2.28
C TYR A 32 -4.42 -10.94 -1.98
N PRO A 33 -4.08 -10.06 -1.01
CA PRO A 33 -2.68 -9.69 -0.75
C PRO A 33 -1.76 -10.87 -0.43
N LYS A 34 -2.25 -11.89 0.29
CA LYS A 34 -1.46 -13.08 0.63
C LYS A 34 -1.03 -13.92 -0.58
N LEU A 35 -1.66 -13.73 -1.76
CA LEU A 35 -1.19 -14.41 -2.96
C LEU A 35 0.26 -14.07 -3.27
N ILE A 36 0.62 -12.77 -3.18
CA ILE A 36 1.98 -12.32 -3.49
C ILE A 36 3.01 -12.90 -2.49
N SER A 37 2.64 -12.99 -1.20
CA SER A 37 3.51 -13.64 -0.20
C SER A 37 3.74 -15.11 -0.52
N LYS A 38 2.69 -15.83 -0.95
CA LYS A 38 2.82 -17.25 -1.33
C LYS A 38 3.61 -17.47 -2.61
N LEU A 39 3.55 -16.52 -3.55
CA LEU A 39 4.38 -16.57 -4.75
C LEU A 39 5.87 -16.39 -4.40
N PHE A 40 6.19 -15.45 -3.51
CA PHE A 40 7.57 -15.30 -3.03
C PHE A 40 8.06 -16.50 -2.22
N GLU A 41 7.21 -17.14 -1.42
CA GLU A 41 7.55 -18.37 -0.70
C GLU A 41 7.94 -19.52 -1.66
N LEU A 42 7.34 -19.56 -2.86
CA LEU A 42 7.67 -20.53 -3.89
C LEU A 42 8.96 -20.20 -4.65
N GLU A 43 9.26 -18.90 -4.87
CA GLU A 43 10.38 -18.45 -5.71
C GLU A 43 11.65 -18.17 -4.91
N VAL A 44 11.54 -17.93 -3.58
CA VAL A 44 12.63 -17.48 -2.72
C VAL A 44 12.87 -18.48 -1.60
N PRO A 45 13.93 -19.32 -1.69
CA PRO A 45 14.24 -20.30 -0.67
C PRO A 45 14.44 -19.73 0.73
N GLU A 46 14.98 -18.51 0.83
CA GLU A 46 15.20 -17.80 2.09
C GLU A 46 13.89 -17.40 2.77
N VAL A 47 12.81 -17.17 2.00
CA VAL A 47 11.45 -16.97 2.53
C VAL A 47 10.85 -18.28 2.98
N SER A 48 11.01 -19.34 2.18
CA SER A 48 10.52 -20.69 2.51
C SER A 48 11.17 -21.25 3.77
N SER A 49 12.47 -21.00 3.98
CA SER A 49 13.22 -21.42 5.17
C SER A 49 12.96 -20.54 6.40
N GLY A 50 12.33 -19.37 6.23
CA GLY A 50 12.13 -18.39 7.28
C GLY A 50 13.34 -17.48 7.58
N ALA A 51 14.44 -17.58 6.83
CA ALA A 51 15.61 -16.70 6.98
C ALA A 51 15.26 -15.25 6.57
N VAL A 52 14.34 -15.08 5.62
CA VAL A 52 13.72 -13.81 5.26
C VAL A 52 12.23 -13.89 5.54
N VAL A 53 11.69 -12.88 6.20
CA VAL A 53 10.26 -12.82 6.55
C VAL A 53 9.59 -11.64 5.89
N ILE A 54 8.38 -11.85 5.37
CA ILE A 54 7.52 -10.80 4.86
C ILE A 54 6.72 -10.24 6.05
N LYS A 55 7.03 -9.02 6.46
CA LYS A 55 6.40 -8.34 7.60
C LYS A 55 5.05 -7.72 7.25
N SER A 56 4.94 -7.12 6.07
CA SER A 56 3.72 -6.44 5.63
C SER A 56 3.62 -6.43 4.11
N VAL A 57 2.40 -6.37 3.59
CA VAL A 57 2.09 -6.26 2.16
C VAL A 57 0.99 -5.23 1.96
N ALA A 58 1.26 -4.23 1.14
CA ALA A 58 0.26 -3.28 0.63
C ALA A 58 0.13 -3.49 -0.87
N ARG A 59 -1.07 -3.85 -1.34
CA ARG A 59 -1.31 -4.27 -2.72
C ARG A 59 -2.49 -3.54 -3.35
N GLU A 60 -2.27 -3.06 -4.56
CA GLU A 60 -3.29 -2.68 -5.52
C GLU A 60 -3.20 -3.66 -6.70
N ALA A 61 -3.98 -4.74 -6.62
CA ALA A 61 -3.92 -5.87 -7.53
C ALA A 61 -4.01 -5.44 -9.00
N GLY A 62 -3.12 -5.98 -9.83
CA GLY A 62 -2.99 -5.64 -11.26
C GLY A 62 -2.35 -4.28 -11.53
N SER A 63 -1.83 -3.59 -10.51
CA SER A 63 -1.16 -2.29 -10.66
C SER A 63 0.20 -2.28 -9.98
N ARG A 64 0.23 -2.16 -8.67
CA ARG A 64 1.48 -2.07 -7.90
C ARG A 64 1.32 -2.61 -6.49
N SER A 65 2.40 -3.20 -5.97
CA SER A 65 2.48 -3.69 -4.59
C SER A 65 3.76 -3.24 -3.92
N LYS A 66 3.68 -3.01 -2.61
CA LYS A 66 4.84 -2.81 -1.73
C LYS A 66 4.89 -3.95 -0.71
N ILE A 67 6.09 -4.48 -0.49
CA ILE A 67 6.33 -5.62 0.39
C ILE A 67 7.45 -5.25 1.35
N ALA A 68 7.16 -5.25 2.64
CA ALA A 68 8.17 -5.04 3.68
C ALA A 68 8.75 -6.38 4.12
N VAL A 69 10.07 -6.49 4.08
CA VAL A 69 10.81 -7.71 4.40
C VAL A 69 11.88 -7.44 5.43
N ALA A 70 12.18 -8.44 6.25
CA ALA A 70 13.27 -8.40 7.21
C ALA A 70 14.02 -9.74 7.20
N SER A 71 15.31 -9.71 7.53
CA SER A 71 16.07 -10.92 7.83
C SER A 71 15.87 -11.34 9.28
N THR A 72 15.84 -12.63 9.52
CA THR A 72 15.89 -13.25 10.86
C THR A 72 17.27 -13.83 11.16
N VAL A 73 18.17 -13.82 10.17
CA VAL A 73 19.52 -14.37 10.25
C VAL A 73 20.53 -13.28 9.91
N ASP A 74 21.56 -13.16 10.73
CA ASP A 74 22.62 -12.20 10.50
C ASP A 74 23.37 -12.48 9.18
N GLY A 75 23.71 -11.41 8.47
CA GLY A 75 24.44 -11.50 7.21
C GLY A 75 23.59 -11.84 5.98
N VAL A 76 22.29 -12.08 6.14
CA VAL A 76 21.37 -12.29 5.01
C VAL A 76 20.73 -10.96 4.61
N ASP A 77 20.98 -10.53 3.37
CA ASP A 77 20.31 -9.36 2.77
C ASP A 77 18.87 -9.73 2.36
N PRO A 78 17.85 -9.19 3.04
CA PRO A 78 16.47 -9.54 2.75
C PRO A 78 16.01 -9.02 1.39
N ILE A 79 16.48 -7.84 0.95
CA ILE A 79 16.12 -7.26 -0.35
C ILE A 79 16.77 -8.07 -1.47
N GLY A 80 18.08 -8.30 -1.38
CA GLY A 80 18.82 -9.07 -2.37
C GLY A 80 18.28 -10.48 -2.55
N SER A 81 17.88 -11.16 -1.46
CA SER A 81 17.26 -12.48 -1.49
C SER A 81 15.95 -12.48 -2.28
N MET A 82 15.10 -11.48 -2.06
CA MET A 82 13.80 -11.34 -2.74
C MET A 82 13.95 -10.98 -4.22
N VAL A 83 14.89 -10.09 -4.53
CA VAL A 83 15.14 -9.62 -5.91
C VAL A 83 15.80 -10.73 -6.74
N GLY A 84 16.78 -11.42 -6.17
CA GLY A 84 17.58 -12.43 -6.84
C GLY A 84 18.61 -11.82 -7.82
N GLN A 85 19.47 -12.67 -8.36
CA GLN A 85 20.48 -12.22 -9.32
C GLN A 85 19.82 -11.56 -10.54
N ARG A 86 20.23 -10.33 -10.86
CA ARG A 86 19.66 -9.54 -11.96
C ARG A 86 18.14 -9.41 -11.94
N GLY A 87 17.51 -9.53 -10.78
CA GLY A 87 16.08 -9.40 -10.61
C GLY A 87 15.26 -10.63 -11.05
N THR A 88 15.87 -11.80 -11.22
CA THR A 88 15.20 -12.98 -11.77
C THR A 88 14.01 -13.43 -10.92
N ARG A 89 14.16 -13.45 -9.58
CA ARG A 89 13.12 -13.92 -8.66
C ARG A 89 11.91 -12.97 -8.63
N VAL A 90 12.14 -11.67 -8.42
CA VAL A 90 11.05 -10.69 -8.42
C VAL A 90 10.36 -10.62 -9.78
N THR A 91 11.11 -10.75 -10.89
CA THR A 91 10.53 -10.76 -12.24
C THR A 91 9.65 -12.00 -12.48
N ALA A 92 10.00 -13.17 -11.95
CA ALA A 92 9.15 -14.36 -12.03
C ALA A 92 7.78 -14.11 -11.34
N VAL A 93 7.79 -13.48 -10.16
CA VAL A 93 6.54 -13.12 -9.46
C VAL A 93 5.76 -12.05 -10.22
N ILE A 94 6.43 -11.02 -10.75
CA ILE A 94 5.80 -9.97 -11.57
C ILE A 94 5.09 -10.57 -12.79
N ASN A 95 5.76 -11.51 -13.49
CA ASN A 95 5.20 -12.17 -14.65
C ASN A 95 3.99 -13.05 -14.30
N GLU A 96 4.05 -13.79 -13.20
CA GLU A 96 2.91 -14.57 -12.70
C GLU A 96 1.70 -13.68 -12.38
N LEU A 97 1.93 -12.45 -11.91
CA LEU A 97 0.89 -11.45 -11.59
C LEU A 97 0.49 -10.57 -12.78
N GLY A 98 0.87 -10.95 -14.02
CA GLY A 98 0.47 -10.24 -15.21
C GLY A 98 1.09 -8.84 -15.37
N GLY A 99 2.30 -8.63 -14.82
CA GLY A 99 3.03 -7.37 -14.93
C GLY A 99 2.78 -6.38 -13.78
N GLU A 100 2.19 -6.81 -12.67
CA GLU A 100 2.02 -6.00 -11.46
C GLU A 100 3.40 -5.57 -10.92
N LYS A 101 3.61 -4.25 -10.77
CA LYS A 101 4.89 -3.73 -10.26
C LYS A 101 5.06 -4.05 -8.78
N ILE A 102 6.26 -4.48 -8.39
CA ILE A 102 6.56 -4.86 -7.00
C ILE A 102 7.75 -4.06 -6.50
N ASP A 103 7.54 -3.31 -5.40
CA ASP A 103 8.58 -2.64 -4.65
C ASP A 103 8.88 -3.46 -3.38
N ILE A 104 10.14 -3.85 -3.22
CA ILE A 104 10.62 -4.56 -2.03
C ILE A 104 11.27 -3.54 -1.11
N ILE A 105 10.78 -3.49 0.14
CA ILE A 105 11.12 -2.48 1.14
C ILE A 105 11.76 -3.20 2.34
N GLU A 106 12.90 -2.71 2.79
CA GLU A 106 13.46 -3.17 4.05
C GLU A 106 12.61 -2.69 5.22
N TRP A 107 12.09 -3.64 6.00
CA TRP A 107 11.42 -3.32 7.25
C TRP A 107 12.44 -2.89 8.29
N ALA A 108 12.11 -1.90 9.09
CA ALA A 108 12.91 -1.48 10.23
C ALA A 108 12.01 -1.37 11.47
N GLU A 109 12.57 -1.64 12.64
CA GLU A 109 11.87 -1.46 13.92
C GLU A 109 11.67 0.02 14.24
N ASP A 110 12.65 0.84 13.86
CA ASP A 110 12.55 2.30 13.92
C ASP A 110 11.51 2.82 12.92
N PRO A 111 10.44 3.47 13.41
CA PRO A 111 9.36 3.98 12.56
C PRO A 111 9.83 5.02 11.53
N GLU A 112 10.81 5.87 11.87
CA GLU A 112 11.32 6.90 10.97
C GLU A 112 12.03 6.26 9.77
N LYS A 113 12.91 5.30 10.06
CA LYS A 113 13.61 4.54 9.02
C LYS A 113 12.64 3.74 8.16
N TYR A 114 11.64 3.07 8.77
CA TYR A 114 10.66 2.29 8.04
C TYR A 114 9.77 3.15 7.14
N LEU A 115 9.34 4.33 7.64
CA LEU A 115 8.57 5.29 6.85
C LEU A 115 9.38 5.82 5.66
N ALA A 116 10.65 6.20 5.88
CA ALA A 116 11.54 6.62 4.81
C ALA A 116 11.69 5.54 3.73
N ASN A 117 11.99 4.29 4.14
CA ASN A 117 12.12 3.16 3.22
C ASN A 117 10.83 2.90 2.44
N SER A 118 9.66 3.06 3.08
CA SER A 118 8.35 2.77 2.47
C SER A 118 8.03 3.65 1.28
N LEU A 119 8.60 4.86 1.18
CA LEU A 119 8.41 5.79 0.06
C LEU A 119 9.32 5.52 -1.13
N SER A 120 10.21 4.50 -1.04
CA SER A 120 11.01 4.06 -2.19
C SER A 120 10.12 3.96 -3.46
N PRO A 121 10.64 4.39 -4.64
CA PRO A 121 12.04 4.75 -4.94
C PRO A 121 12.41 6.21 -4.65
N ALA A 122 11.53 7.03 -4.07
CA ALA A 122 11.84 8.41 -3.73
C ALA A 122 12.84 8.48 -2.57
N LYS A 123 13.76 9.44 -2.63
CA LYS A 123 14.71 9.70 -1.55
C LYS A 123 14.06 10.62 -0.52
N VAL A 124 14.15 10.24 0.74
CA VAL A 124 13.62 10.99 1.88
C VAL A 124 14.76 11.74 2.57
N VAL A 125 14.56 13.00 2.92
CA VAL A 125 15.51 13.84 3.65
C VAL A 125 15.29 13.68 5.15
N GLU A 126 14.04 13.79 5.58
CA GLU A 126 13.68 13.80 7.00
C GLU A 126 12.29 13.19 7.19
N VAL A 127 12.10 12.52 8.32
CA VAL A 127 10.78 12.05 8.78
C VAL A 127 10.53 12.64 10.14
N ARG A 128 9.37 13.27 10.33
CA ARG A 128 8.93 13.81 11.61
C ARG A 128 7.70 13.07 12.07
N ILE A 129 7.83 12.33 13.14
CA ILE A 129 6.72 11.61 13.76
C ILE A 129 5.81 12.60 14.49
N GLN A 130 4.52 12.44 14.27
CA GLN A 130 3.46 13.25 14.87
C GLN A 130 2.46 12.37 15.67
N PRO A 131 1.70 12.94 16.61
CA PRO A 131 0.69 12.20 17.35
C PRO A 131 -0.34 11.53 16.43
N ARG A 132 -0.97 10.46 16.94
CA ARG A 132 -2.05 9.70 16.26
C ARG A 132 -1.60 9.00 14.97
N ASN A 133 -0.39 8.42 14.98
CA ASN A 133 0.19 7.70 13.84
C ASN A 133 0.21 8.53 12.56
N LYS A 134 0.59 9.79 12.69
CA LYS A 134 0.86 10.68 11.57
C LYS A 134 2.36 10.88 11.42
N ALA A 135 2.82 11.00 10.20
CA ALA A 135 4.20 11.34 9.88
C ALA A 135 4.23 12.40 8.78
N LEU A 136 5.04 13.43 9.00
CA LEU A 136 5.43 14.37 7.97
C LEU A 136 6.76 13.90 7.39
N VAL A 137 6.78 13.64 6.10
CA VAL A 137 7.97 13.20 5.38
C VAL A 137 8.43 14.30 4.43
N VAL A 138 9.65 14.75 4.62
CA VAL A 138 10.26 15.80 3.80
C VAL A 138 11.12 15.12 2.72
N VAL A 139 10.84 15.47 1.48
CA VAL A 139 11.58 14.99 0.31
C VAL A 139 12.10 16.17 -0.50
N PRO A 140 13.22 16.03 -1.24
CA PRO A 140 13.65 17.08 -2.17
C PRO A 140 12.54 17.41 -3.17
N GLU A 141 12.47 18.63 -3.66
CA GLU A 141 11.40 19.08 -4.54
C GLU A 141 11.32 18.26 -5.83
N ASP A 142 12.46 17.89 -6.39
CA ASP A 142 12.57 17.01 -7.57
C ASP A 142 12.05 15.59 -7.29
N GLN A 143 11.97 15.17 -6.01
CA GLN A 143 11.47 13.84 -5.60
C GLN A 143 9.99 13.85 -5.18
N LEU A 144 9.37 15.03 -5.02
CA LEU A 144 8.00 15.14 -4.49
C LEU A 144 6.99 14.38 -5.35
N SER A 145 7.02 14.55 -6.66
CA SER A 145 6.14 13.84 -7.59
C SER A 145 6.36 12.33 -7.55
N LEU A 146 7.60 11.87 -7.34
CA LEU A 146 7.92 10.46 -7.23
C LEU A 146 7.45 9.86 -5.91
N ALA A 147 7.62 10.61 -4.81
CA ALA A 147 7.16 10.21 -3.47
C ALA A 147 5.65 10.08 -3.40
N ILE A 148 4.90 11.02 -4.01
CA ILE A 148 3.44 10.95 -4.11
C ILE A 148 3.02 9.84 -5.07
N GLY A 149 3.66 9.76 -6.24
CA GLY A 149 3.34 8.83 -7.31
C GLY A 149 2.07 9.22 -8.09
N LYS A 150 1.83 8.51 -9.21
CA LYS A 150 0.64 8.74 -10.04
C LYS A 150 -0.63 8.55 -9.22
N ASN A 151 -1.51 9.55 -9.20
CA ASN A 151 -2.76 9.56 -8.43
C ASN A 151 -2.56 9.24 -6.93
N GLY A 152 -1.42 9.62 -6.36
CA GLY A 152 -1.10 9.34 -4.95
C GLY A 152 -0.84 7.85 -4.64
N GLN A 153 -0.56 7.03 -5.65
CA GLN A 153 -0.41 5.57 -5.47
C GLN A 153 0.75 5.21 -4.54
N ASN A 154 1.91 5.88 -4.70
CA ASN A 154 3.08 5.53 -3.92
C ASN A 154 2.88 5.83 -2.43
N VAL A 155 2.45 7.05 -2.09
CA VAL A 155 2.18 7.44 -0.70
C VAL A 155 1.02 6.63 -0.09
N ARG A 156 -0.03 6.33 -0.86
CA ARG A 156 -1.16 5.51 -0.39
C ARG A 156 -0.74 4.07 -0.08
N LEU A 157 0.10 3.45 -0.91
CA LEU A 157 0.65 2.12 -0.64
C LEU A 157 1.60 2.15 0.56
N ALA A 158 2.46 3.17 0.68
CA ALA A 158 3.32 3.35 1.85
C ALA A 158 2.52 3.50 3.14
N ALA A 159 1.45 4.29 3.14
CA ALA A 159 0.57 4.45 4.28
C ALA A 159 -0.13 3.13 4.68
N LYS A 160 -0.60 2.34 3.70
CA LYS A 160 -1.18 1.01 3.95
C LYS A 160 -0.14 0.01 4.46
N LEU A 161 1.09 0.07 3.96
CA LEU A 161 2.19 -0.83 4.34
C LEU A 161 2.61 -0.62 5.79
N THR A 162 2.75 0.65 6.19
CA THR A 162 3.27 1.04 7.49
C THR A 162 2.19 1.19 8.56
N GLY A 163 0.93 1.43 8.16
CA GLY A 163 -0.17 1.75 9.07
C GLY A 163 -0.16 3.22 9.55
N TRP A 164 0.67 4.08 8.94
CA TRP A 164 0.78 5.50 9.27
C TRP A 164 0.04 6.38 8.27
N LYS A 165 -0.43 7.54 8.73
CA LYS A 165 -0.90 8.61 7.85
C LYS A 165 0.30 9.44 7.43
N ILE A 166 0.66 9.38 6.17
CA ILE A 166 1.87 10.01 5.63
C ILE A 166 1.48 11.29 4.89
N ASP A 167 2.03 12.43 5.32
CA ASP A 167 2.00 13.70 4.61
C ASP A 167 3.39 13.96 4.01
N VAL A 168 3.47 14.14 2.69
CA VAL A 168 4.74 14.33 1.98
C VAL A 168 4.84 15.78 1.55
N ARG A 169 5.95 16.44 1.88
CA ARG A 169 6.20 17.85 1.60
C ARG A 169 7.62 18.07 1.05
N SER A 170 7.80 19.16 0.31
CA SER A 170 9.12 19.70 0.03
C SER A 170 9.60 20.60 1.18
N PRO A 171 10.91 20.84 1.33
CA PRO A 171 11.44 21.67 2.40
C PRO A 171 10.86 23.08 2.45
N GLU A 172 10.49 23.66 1.31
CA GLU A 172 9.91 24.99 1.17
C GLU A 172 8.48 25.10 1.74
N ASN A 173 7.78 23.96 1.83
CA ASN A 173 6.39 23.86 2.28
C ASN A 173 6.25 23.36 3.73
N VAL A 174 7.33 23.41 4.50
CA VAL A 174 7.36 23.00 5.91
C VAL A 174 7.70 24.21 6.77
N ASP A 175 6.81 24.52 7.74
CA ASP A 175 7.10 25.55 8.74
C ASP A 175 8.13 25.06 9.75
N GLU A 176 8.86 25.97 10.43
CA GLU A 176 9.83 25.65 11.48
C GLU A 176 9.23 24.81 12.63
N LYS A 177 7.90 24.84 12.80
CA LYS A 177 7.15 24.03 13.78
C LYS A 177 6.70 22.68 13.24
N GLY A 178 7.07 22.29 12.00
CA GLY A 178 6.67 21.02 11.40
C GLY A 178 5.17 20.89 11.10
N ILE A 179 4.45 22.01 11.11
CA ILE A 179 3.05 22.09 10.71
C ILE A 179 3.05 22.47 9.24
N GLY A 180 2.62 21.56 8.36
CA GLY A 180 2.47 21.89 6.94
C GLY A 180 1.55 23.10 6.78
N LYS A 181 1.96 24.10 5.96
CA LYS A 181 1.07 25.20 5.58
C LYS A 181 -0.17 24.56 4.96
N SER A 182 -1.28 24.59 5.69
CA SER A 182 -2.57 24.20 5.14
C SER A 182 -2.90 25.18 4.01
N GLU A 183 -3.15 24.69 2.82
CA GLU A 183 -3.97 25.42 1.86
C GLU A 183 -5.28 25.72 2.58
N LYS A 184 -5.51 27.00 2.88
CA LYS A 184 -6.78 27.47 3.42
C LYS A 184 -7.87 27.15 2.41
N GLU A 185 -8.75 26.28 2.82
CA GLU A 185 -10.20 26.32 2.67
C GLU A 185 -10.72 27.22 1.53
N GLU A 186 -11.09 26.62 0.43
CA GLU A 186 -12.32 27.03 -0.24
C GLU A 186 -13.48 26.32 0.45
N GLY A 187 -13.86 26.84 1.61
CA GLY A 187 -15.09 26.51 2.29
C GLY A 187 -16.24 27.20 1.58
N GLY A 188 -16.90 26.50 0.67
CA GLY A 188 -18.21 26.89 0.20
C GLY A 188 -19.20 26.91 1.38
N GLU A 189 -19.70 28.08 1.74
CA GLU A 189 -20.85 28.26 2.59
C GLU A 189 -22.04 27.49 2.02
N VAL A 190 -22.43 26.44 2.70
CA VAL A 190 -23.74 25.79 2.46
C VAL A 190 -24.78 26.59 3.25
N GLU A 191 -25.46 27.52 2.56
CA GLU A 191 -26.67 28.18 3.05
C GLU A 191 -27.68 27.14 3.58
N LYS A 192 -27.95 27.23 4.88
CA LYS A 192 -29.09 26.57 5.51
C LYS A 192 -30.38 27.21 5.00
N LYS A 193 -31.04 26.60 4.04
CA LYS A 193 -32.45 26.90 3.76
C LYS A 193 -33.29 26.24 4.84
N GLU A 194 -33.82 27.09 5.75
CA GLU A 194 -34.86 26.75 6.67
C GLU A 194 -36.11 26.21 5.91
N ALA A 195 -36.51 25.01 6.23
CA ALA A 195 -37.80 24.45 5.78
C ALA A 195 -38.94 25.13 6.52
N LYS A 196 -39.67 26.03 5.85
CA LYS A 196 -40.97 26.53 6.28
C LYS A 196 -42.00 25.40 6.23
N LYS A 197 -42.53 25.04 7.39
CA LYS A 197 -43.75 24.25 7.55
C LYS A 197 -44.94 24.96 6.88
N PRO A 198 -45.79 24.29 6.14
CA PRO A 198 -47.10 24.83 5.83
C PRO A 198 -48.05 24.59 7.02
N ALA A 199 -48.67 25.68 7.44
CA ALA A 199 -49.74 25.71 8.44
C ALA A 199 -50.99 24.99 7.95
N GLN A 200 -51.54 24.17 8.82
CA GLN A 200 -52.90 23.65 8.71
C GLN A 200 -53.87 24.81 8.98
N GLY A 201 -54.74 25.07 8.03
CA GLY A 201 -55.94 25.88 8.19
C GLY A 201 -57.15 24.97 8.00
N GLY A 202 -57.84 24.74 9.08
CA GLY A 202 -59.09 24.02 9.08
C GLY A 202 -60.26 24.94 8.77
N SER A 203 -61.36 24.31 8.62
CA SER A 203 -62.77 24.76 8.88
C SER A 203 -63.65 24.50 7.69
N ALA A 204 -64.52 23.56 7.88
CA ALA A 204 -65.95 23.72 8.17
C ALA A 204 -66.83 24.17 6.99
N SER A 205 -67.56 23.34 6.48
CA SER A 205 -69.04 23.23 6.38
C SER A 205 -69.45 22.08 5.50
#